data_ecdb0a2744de70c1052dea798fe384c4
#
_entry.id   ecdb0a2744de70c1052dea798fe384c4
#
_cell.length_a   1.000
_cell.length_b   1.000
_cell.length_c   1.000
_cell.angle_alpha   90.00
_cell.angle_beta   90.00
_cell.angle_gamma   90.00
#
_symmetry.space_group_name_H-M   'P 1'
#
loop_
_entity.id
_entity.type
_entity.pdbx_description
1 polymer ?
#
loop_
_entity_poly.entity_id
_entity_poly.type
_entity_poly.pdbx_seq_one_letter_code
_entity_poly.pdbx_strand_id
1 'polypeptide(L)'
;MHSFERYMCAGNGNLYKNTPEGAMKMAEKKIKAIGVLTSGGDAPGMNAAVRAVVRHGLTKGMKVFGIKRGYSGLIDEEIIEMKAGNVSGILSLGGTVLGTARCKEMRTPEGIARAVEVCNKYGIEGLVVIGGDGSYRGAEKLANEGINVVGVPGTIDLDIACTEYTIGFDTAVNTAMEAIDKVRDTSSSHERCSIIEVMGRNAGYIALWCGIANGAEDVLLPEKYDFDEQKLIDNIIDNRRRGKTHHIIVNAEGVGHSASMARRIEAATGMETRATILGYMQRGGSPTCKDRVYASTMGCLAVDLLAEGKTKRVVSYANGKFRDYDINEALAMTKEIDPYQIEICSSLSHNYYKTEEAALDADEEL
;
A
#
# COMPACT_ATOMS: atom_id res chain seq x y z
N MET A 1 -23.53 -12.45 -45.17
CA MET A 1 -22.84 -13.65 -45.70
C MET A 1 -21.40 -13.26 -45.95
N HIS A 2 -20.52 -13.50 -44.98
CA HIS A 2 -19.09 -13.76 -45.17
C HIS A 2 -18.56 -14.36 -43.87
N SER A 3 -17.98 -15.53 -44.02
CA SER A 3 -17.51 -16.49 -43.03
C SER A 3 -16.27 -16.00 -42.30
N PHE A 4 -16.22 -16.17 -40.96
CA PHE A 4 -15.01 -16.11 -40.15
C PHE A 4 -14.35 -17.49 -40.18
N GLU A 5 -13.24 -17.58 -40.86
CA GLU A 5 -12.41 -18.80 -40.88
C GLU A 5 -11.55 -18.89 -39.59
N ARG A 6 -11.57 -20.10 -39.05
CA ARG A 6 -10.77 -20.54 -37.88
C ARG A 6 -9.29 -20.68 -38.29
N TYR A 7 -8.41 -20.07 -37.52
CA TYR A 7 -7.00 -20.47 -37.51
C TYR A 7 -6.81 -21.57 -36.46
N MET A 8 -6.74 -22.79 -36.94
CA MET A 8 -6.20 -23.95 -36.19
C MET A 8 -4.72 -24.10 -36.53
N CYS A 9 -3.83 -23.87 -35.58
CA CYS A 9 -2.45 -24.32 -35.68
C CYS A 9 -2.34 -25.71 -35.03
N ALA A 10 -2.22 -26.73 -35.86
CA ALA A 10 -1.81 -28.06 -35.47
C ALA A 10 -0.29 -28.08 -35.30
N GLY A 11 0.20 -28.51 -34.15
CA GLY A 11 1.59 -28.80 -33.86
C GLY A 11 1.68 -30.08 -33.05
N ASN A 12 1.96 -31.20 -33.73
CA ASN A 12 2.25 -32.50 -33.14
C ASN A 12 3.53 -32.49 -32.29
N GLY A 13 3.48 -33.16 -31.14
CA GLY A 13 4.66 -33.39 -30.33
C GLY A 13 4.36 -34.18 -29.06
N ASN A 14 4.08 -35.48 -29.23
CA ASN A 14 3.92 -36.48 -28.17
C ASN A 14 5.29 -36.75 -27.51
N LEU A 15 5.58 -36.17 -26.34
CA LEU A 15 6.77 -36.47 -25.55
C LEU A 15 6.43 -36.30 -24.04
N TYR A 16 5.71 -37.24 -23.45
CA TYR A 16 5.77 -37.62 -22.04
C TYR A 16 5.08 -38.96 -21.83
N LYS A 17 5.79 -40.03 -22.11
CA LYS A 17 5.56 -41.35 -21.51
C LYS A 17 6.88 -41.75 -20.88
N ASN A 18 6.92 -41.69 -19.55
CA ASN A 18 7.63 -42.57 -18.63
C ASN A 18 7.83 -41.84 -17.30
N THR A 19 6.83 -41.88 -16.43
CA THR A 19 7.01 -41.69 -14.99
C THR A 19 6.70 -43.03 -14.34
N PRO A 20 7.55 -43.52 -13.40
CA PRO A 20 7.31 -44.80 -12.74
C PRO A 20 6.04 -44.68 -11.88
N GLU A 21 5.12 -45.61 -12.09
CA GLU A 21 4.02 -45.90 -11.17
C GLU A 21 4.61 -46.26 -9.80
N GLY A 22 4.37 -45.44 -8.78
CA GLY A 22 4.81 -45.74 -7.42
C GLY A 22 4.85 -44.56 -6.44
N ALA A 23 4.67 -43.32 -6.86
CA ALA A 23 4.50 -42.23 -5.90
C ALA A 23 3.05 -42.23 -5.38
N MET A 24 2.85 -42.78 -4.20
CA MET A 24 1.62 -42.61 -3.41
C MET A 24 1.37 -41.09 -3.29
N LYS A 25 0.43 -40.54 -4.09
CA LYS A 25 -0.12 -39.20 -3.88
C LYS A 25 -0.73 -39.23 -2.46
N MET A 26 -0.02 -38.67 -1.50
CA MET A 26 -0.64 -38.29 -0.24
C MET A 26 -1.83 -37.42 -0.64
N ALA A 27 -3.03 -37.82 -0.26
CA ALA A 27 -4.22 -37.03 -0.51
C ALA A 27 -3.99 -35.67 0.15
N GLU A 28 -3.80 -34.63 -0.65
CA GLU A 28 -3.66 -33.26 -0.16
C GLU A 28 -4.87 -32.95 0.73
N LYS A 29 -4.64 -32.71 2.00
CA LYS A 29 -5.70 -32.40 2.97
C LYS A 29 -6.36 -31.09 2.56
N LYS A 30 -7.51 -31.17 1.92
CA LYS A 30 -8.24 -30.02 1.42
C LYS A 30 -8.71 -29.17 2.61
N ILE A 31 -8.27 -27.90 2.66
CA ILE A 31 -8.70 -26.94 3.68
C ILE A 31 -10.22 -26.73 3.61
N LYS A 32 -10.91 -26.90 4.74
CA LYS A 32 -12.38 -26.81 4.83
C LYS A 32 -12.87 -25.50 5.41
N ALA A 33 -12.05 -24.85 6.22
CA ALA A 33 -12.42 -23.60 6.87
C ALA A 33 -11.24 -22.63 6.94
N ILE A 34 -11.50 -21.37 6.60
CA ILE A 34 -10.51 -20.28 6.64
C ILE A 34 -11.02 -19.11 7.48
N GLY A 35 -10.08 -18.41 8.09
CA GLY A 35 -10.33 -17.11 8.72
C GLY A 35 -9.79 -15.96 7.86
N VAL A 36 -10.39 -14.78 7.98
CA VAL A 36 -9.88 -13.54 7.41
C VAL A 36 -9.86 -12.46 8.48
N LEU A 37 -8.75 -11.75 8.56
CA LEU A 37 -8.58 -10.61 9.46
C LEU A 37 -7.86 -9.46 8.77
N THR A 38 -8.10 -8.24 9.29
CA THR A 38 -7.37 -7.02 8.95
C THR A 38 -6.52 -6.61 10.15
N SER A 39 -5.24 -6.31 9.93
CA SER A 39 -4.28 -6.02 11.01
C SER A 39 -3.37 -4.85 10.64
N GLY A 40 -3.00 -4.06 11.63
CA GLY A 40 -2.18 -2.86 11.45
C GLY A 40 -3.04 -1.61 11.24
N GLY A 41 -2.59 -0.67 10.43
CA GLY A 41 -3.38 0.49 10.01
C GLY A 41 -4.45 0.10 9.01
N ASP A 42 -5.60 0.74 9.09
CA ASP A 42 -6.63 0.60 8.06
C ASP A 42 -6.21 1.28 6.75
N ALA A 43 -6.72 0.74 5.66
CA ALA A 43 -6.46 1.28 4.32
C ALA A 43 -7.72 1.13 3.45
N PRO A 44 -8.07 2.12 2.63
CA PRO A 44 -9.21 2.02 1.72
C PRO A 44 -8.97 0.91 0.71
N GLY A 45 -9.95 0.01 0.56
CA GLY A 45 -9.82 -1.21 -0.24
C GLY A 45 -9.68 -2.51 0.58
N MET A 46 -9.37 -2.45 1.88
CA MET A 46 -9.36 -3.64 2.74
C MET A 46 -10.70 -4.38 2.72
N ASN A 47 -11.81 -3.66 2.67
CA ASN A 47 -13.15 -4.26 2.55
C ASN A 47 -13.33 -5.04 1.24
N ALA A 48 -12.72 -4.58 0.14
CA ALA A 48 -12.75 -5.30 -1.13
C ALA A 48 -11.99 -6.63 -1.04
N ALA A 49 -10.83 -6.64 -0.36
CA ALA A 49 -10.08 -7.86 -0.09
C ALA A 49 -10.86 -8.82 0.82
N VAL A 50 -11.42 -8.34 1.94
CA VAL A 50 -12.28 -9.15 2.83
C VAL A 50 -13.44 -9.77 2.05
N ARG A 51 -14.14 -8.96 1.23
CA ARG A 51 -15.24 -9.44 0.39
C ARG A 51 -14.78 -10.53 -0.59
N ALA A 52 -13.64 -10.35 -1.22
CA ALA A 52 -13.09 -11.32 -2.16
C ALA A 52 -12.77 -12.65 -1.46
N VAL A 53 -12.09 -12.61 -0.32
CA VAL A 53 -11.78 -13.80 0.49
C VAL A 53 -13.05 -14.53 0.88
N VAL A 54 -14.06 -13.82 1.40
CA VAL A 54 -15.32 -14.44 1.82
C VAL A 54 -16.04 -15.08 0.62
N ARG A 55 -16.27 -14.33 -0.44
CA ARG A 55 -17.02 -14.83 -1.60
C ARG A 55 -16.30 -15.97 -2.31
N HIS A 56 -15.00 -15.83 -2.53
CA HIS A 56 -14.22 -16.85 -3.22
C HIS A 56 -14.04 -18.10 -2.37
N GLY A 57 -13.82 -17.97 -1.04
CA GLY A 57 -13.79 -19.10 -0.12
C GLY A 57 -15.10 -19.90 -0.13
N LEU A 58 -16.23 -19.21 -0.10
CA LEU A 58 -17.55 -19.85 -0.20
C LEU A 58 -17.75 -20.60 -1.54
N THR A 59 -17.29 -20.04 -2.68
CA THR A 59 -17.37 -20.73 -3.98
C THR A 59 -16.47 -21.97 -4.06
N LYS A 60 -15.38 -22.01 -3.29
CA LYS A 60 -14.52 -23.19 -3.12
C LYS A 60 -15.10 -24.23 -2.14
N GLY A 61 -16.29 -23.95 -1.55
CA GLY A 61 -16.95 -24.82 -0.57
C GLY A 61 -16.34 -24.76 0.83
N MET A 62 -15.58 -23.73 1.14
CA MET A 62 -14.99 -23.51 2.46
C MET A 62 -15.96 -22.78 3.38
N LYS A 63 -15.92 -23.06 4.68
CA LYS A 63 -16.45 -22.15 5.69
C LYS A 63 -15.50 -20.97 5.83
N VAL A 64 -16.02 -19.76 5.95
CA VAL A 64 -15.21 -18.55 6.11
C VAL A 64 -15.60 -17.85 7.40
N PHE A 65 -14.60 -17.51 8.20
CA PHE A 65 -14.75 -16.79 9.45
C PHE A 65 -14.12 -15.39 9.33
N GLY A 66 -14.88 -14.37 9.68
CA GLY A 66 -14.37 -13.01 9.87
C GLY A 66 -13.88 -12.84 11.31
N ILE A 67 -12.66 -12.41 11.49
CA ILE A 67 -12.04 -12.16 12.80
C ILE A 67 -12.01 -10.66 13.00
N LYS A 68 -12.74 -10.18 14.01
CA LYS A 68 -12.79 -8.74 14.30
C LYS A 68 -11.53 -8.26 15.02
N ARG A 69 -11.18 -6.99 14.84
CA ARG A 69 -10.05 -6.33 15.49
C ARG A 69 -8.70 -7.05 15.32
N GLY A 70 -8.53 -7.76 14.21
CA GLY A 70 -7.29 -8.44 13.86
C GLY A 70 -6.87 -9.52 14.85
N TYR A 71 -5.59 -9.56 15.20
CA TYR A 71 -5.07 -10.56 16.12
C TYR A 71 -5.61 -10.44 17.55
N SER A 72 -5.96 -9.24 18.02
CA SER A 72 -6.60 -9.10 19.35
C SER A 72 -7.91 -9.86 19.38
N GLY A 73 -8.75 -9.67 18.38
CA GLY A 73 -10.03 -10.40 18.30
C GLY A 73 -9.87 -11.89 18.04
N LEU A 74 -8.76 -12.33 17.42
CA LEU A 74 -8.46 -13.76 17.31
C LEU A 74 -8.22 -14.36 18.72
N ILE A 75 -7.43 -13.68 19.55
CA ILE A 75 -7.15 -14.10 20.93
C ILE A 75 -8.40 -14.03 21.81
N ASP A 76 -9.20 -12.97 21.63
CA ASP A 76 -10.43 -12.70 22.40
C ASP A 76 -11.65 -13.48 21.87
N GLU A 77 -11.50 -14.32 20.84
CA GLU A 77 -12.56 -15.11 20.19
C GLU A 77 -13.67 -14.26 19.53
N GLU A 78 -13.37 -13.06 19.05
CA GLU A 78 -14.32 -12.21 18.32
C GLU A 78 -14.48 -12.67 16.88
N ILE A 79 -15.03 -13.87 16.71
CA ILE A 79 -15.12 -14.59 15.44
C ILE A 79 -16.57 -14.69 15.01
N ILE A 80 -16.84 -14.40 13.73
CA ILE A 80 -18.16 -14.52 13.12
C ILE A 80 -18.07 -15.39 11.87
N GLU A 81 -18.99 -16.33 11.71
CA GLU A 81 -19.14 -17.09 10.46
C GLU A 81 -19.69 -16.15 9.37
N MET A 82 -18.97 -16.05 8.25
CA MET A 82 -19.28 -15.12 7.17
C MET A 82 -20.10 -15.80 6.08
N LYS A 83 -21.18 -15.15 5.69
CA LYS A 83 -22.02 -15.51 4.55
C LYS A 83 -21.89 -14.47 3.46
N ALA A 84 -22.29 -14.77 2.23
CA ALA A 84 -22.22 -13.84 1.10
C ALA A 84 -22.95 -12.50 1.38
N GLY A 85 -24.02 -12.52 2.19
CA GLY A 85 -24.75 -11.33 2.60
C GLY A 85 -23.96 -10.40 3.54
N ASN A 86 -23.08 -10.95 4.40
CA ASN A 86 -22.31 -10.14 5.34
C ASN A 86 -21.29 -9.20 4.65
N VAL A 87 -20.95 -9.49 3.41
CA VAL A 87 -20.02 -8.69 2.59
C VAL A 87 -20.72 -7.99 1.43
N SER A 88 -22.05 -7.87 1.50
CA SER A 88 -22.83 -7.10 0.53
C SER A 88 -22.69 -5.61 0.82
N GLY A 89 -22.50 -4.79 -0.24
CA GLY A 89 -22.46 -3.33 -0.11
C GLY A 89 -21.18 -2.74 0.50
N ILE A 90 -20.19 -3.55 0.90
CA ILE A 90 -18.97 -3.04 1.56
C ILE A 90 -17.87 -2.59 0.59
N LEU A 91 -18.02 -2.84 -0.70
CA LEU A 91 -16.98 -2.59 -1.70
C LEU A 91 -16.58 -1.11 -1.82
N SER A 92 -17.53 -0.22 -1.59
CA SER A 92 -17.32 1.24 -1.65
C SER A 92 -16.99 1.88 -0.29
N LEU A 93 -16.98 1.09 0.78
CA LEU A 93 -16.70 1.61 2.12
C LEU A 93 -15.20 1.70 2.38
N GLY A 94 -14.77 2.83 2.94
CA GLY A 94 -13.43 2.98 3.49
C GLY A 94 -13.26 2.23 4.81
N GLY A 95 -12.05 2.29 5.37
CA GLY A 95 -11.71 1.55 6.58
C GLY A 95 -11.82 0.04 6.40
N THR A 96 -12.16 -0.67 7.49
CA THR A 96 -12.38 -2.12 7.48
C THR A 96 -13.58 -2.52 8.34
N VAL A 97 -14.50 -3.30 7.77
CA VAL A 97 -15.71 -3.80 8.48
C VAL A 97 -15.38 -4.80 9.58
N LEU A 98 -14.20 -5.42 9.52
CA LEU A 98 -13.71 -6.30 10.58
C LEU A 98 -13.06 -5.53 11.73
N GLY A 99 -12.75 -4.24 11.53
CA GLY A 99 -11.96 -3.46 12.49
C GLY A 99 -10.50 -3.93 12.54
N THR A 100 -9.65 -3.15 13.15
CA THR A 100 -8.24 -3.47 13.38
C THR A 100 -7.80 -2.99 14.75
N ALA A 101 -6.84 -3.67 15.36
CA ALA A 101 -6.25 -3.26 16.63
C ALA A 101 -4.77 -3.66 16.68
N ARG A 102 -4.01 -2.95 17.51
CA ARG A 102 -2.65 -3.37 17.87
C ARG A 102 -2.74 -4.50 18.89
N CYS A 103 -2.06 -5.61 18.66
CA CYS A 103 -2.01 -6.76 19.55
C CYS A 103 -0.57 -6.97 20.03
N LYS A 104 -0.31 -6.68 21.30
CA LYS A 104 1.00 -6.89 21.92
C LYS A 104 1.20 -8.36 22.27
N GLU A 105 0.13 -9.06 22.59
CA GLU A 105 0.09 -10.47 23.01
C GLU A 105 0.65 -11.38 21.90
N MET A 106 0.45 -11.05 20.63
CA MET A 106 1.05 -11.79 19.50
C MET A 106 2.59 -11.76 19.45
N ARG A 107 3.22 -11.03 20.37
CA ARG A 107 4.68 -11.05 20.53
C ARG A 107 5.13 -12.08 21.55
N THR A 108 4.22 -12.61 22.36
CA THR A 108 4.49 -13.57 23.44
C THR A 108 4.11 -15.01 23.01
N PRO A 109 4.81 -16.04 23.54
CA PRO A 109 4.45 -17.43 23.26
C PRO A 109 3.02 -17.78 23.70
N GLU A 110 2.56 -17.23 24.83
CA GLU A 110 1.22 -17.47 25.39
C GLU A 110 0.13 -16.93 24.47
N GLY A 111 0.31 -15.72 23.93
CA GLY A 111 -0.64 -15.11 22.98
C GLY A 111 -0.71 -15.88 21.67
N ILE A 112 0.44 -16.39 21.18
CA ILE A 112 0.48 -17.24 19.98
C ILE A 112 -0.24 -18.56 20.24
N ALA A 113 0.05 -19.24 21.37
CA ALA A 113 -0.60 -20.50 21.74
C ALA A 113 -2.12 -20.30 21.86
N ARG A 114 -2.57 -19.19 22.45
CA ARG A 114 -3.99 -18.85 22.56
C ARG A 114 -4.64 -18.66 21.19
N ALA A 115 -3.98 -17.93 20.29
CA ALA A 115 -4.50 -17.74 18.92
C ALA A 115 -4.63 -19.08 18.17
N VAL A 116 -3.67 -19.98 18.32
CA VAL A 116 -3.72 -21.35 17.74
C VAL A 116 -4.84 -22.17 18.35
N GLU A 117 -5.01 -22.13 19.68
CA GLU A 117 -6.11 -22.81 20.38
C GLU A 117 -7.48 -22.37 19.83
N VAL A 118 -7.65 -21.06 19.64
CA VAL A 118 -8.88 -20.48 19.07
C VAL A 118 -9.09 -20.93 17.62
N CYS A 119 -8.06 -20.92 16.78
CA CYS A 119 -8.15 -21.47 15.43
C CYS A 119 -8.62 -22.92 15.44
N ASN A 120 -8.04 -23.77 16.29
CA ASN A 120 -8.39 -25.17 16.43
C ASN A 120 -9.84 -25.36 16.93
N LYS A 121 -10.27 -24.56 17.90
CA LYS A 121 -11.62 -24.57 18.46
C LYS A 121 -12.70 -24.31 17.39
N TYR A 122 -12.44 -23.37 16.48
CA TYR A 122 -13.35 -23.02 15.37
C TYR A 122 -13.11 -23.86 14.11
N GLY A 123 -12.12 -24.75 14.12
CA GLY A 123 -11.72 -25.56 12.97
C GLY A 123 -11.13 -24.73 11.83
N ILE A 124 -10.57 -23.57 12.12
CA ILE A 124 -9.90 -22.70 11.14
C ILE A 124 -8.54 -23.33 10.79
N GLU A 125 -8.42 -23.85 9.58
CA GLU A 125 -7.21 -24.52 9.09
C GLU A 125 -6.29 -23.55 8.33
N GLY A 126 -6.82 -22.38 7.89
CA GLY A 126 -6.07 -21.37 7.17
C GLY A 126 -6.51 -19.95 7.53
N LEU A 127 -5.57 -18.99 7.48
CA LEU A 127 -5.81 -17.58 7.75
C LEU A 127 -5.34 -16.72 6.57
N VAL A 128 -6.22 -15.82 6.12
CA VAL A 128 -5.83 -14.70 5.26
C VAL A 128 -5.65 -13.47 6.14
N VAL A 129 -4.42 -12.92 6.13
CA VAL A 129 -4.00 -11.78 6.95
C VAL A 129 -3.80 -10.58 6.05
N ILE A 130 -4.72 -9.61 6.11
CA ILE A 130 -4.64 -8.38 5.32
C ILE A 130 -3.96 -7.30 6.16
N GLY A 131 -2.79 -6.83 5.74
CA GLY A 131 -2.02 -5.82 6.49
C GLY A 131 -0.60 -5.64 5.96
N GLY A 132 0.27 -5.02 6.76
CA GLY A 132 1.68 -4.78 6.44
C GLY A 132 2.63 -5.80 7.10
N ASP A 133 3.95 -5.50 7.05
CA ASP A 133 5.03 -6.38 7.56
C ASP A 133 4.82 -6.83 9.00
N GLY A 134 4.37 -5.94 9.88
CA GLY A 134 4.07 -6.30 11.27
C GLY A 134 3.01 -7.39 11.38
N SER A 135 2.04 -7.40 10.48
CA SER A 135 0.98 -8.41 10.41
C SER A 135 1.52 -9.74 9.87
N TYR A 136 2.46 -9.68 8.91
CA TYR A 136 3.12 -10.87 8.36
C TYR A 136 4.02 -11.56 9.39
N ARG A 137 4.74 -10.81 10.23
CA ARG A 137 5.50 -11.38 11.36
C ARG A 137 4.61 -12.12 12.34
N GLY A 138 3.37 -11.65 12.56
CA GLY A 138 2.36 -12.37 13.35
C GLY A 138 1.87 -13.63 12.63
N ALA A 139 1.61 -13.53 11.33
CA ALA A 139 1.19 -14.66 10.49
C ALA A 139 2.26 -15.77 10.43
N GLU A 140 3.54 -15.40 10.28
CA GLU A 140 4.67 -16.32 10.29
C GLU A 140 4.72 -17.17 11.58
N LYS A 141 4.53 -16.52 12.74
CA LYS A 141 4.51 -17.23 14.03
C LYS A 141 3.38 -18.26 14.09
N LEU A 142 2.17 -17.90 13.64
CA LEU A 142 1.06 -18.85 13.56
C LEU A 142 1.32 -20.00 12.58
N ALA A 143 2.03 -19.71 11.49
CA ALA A 143 2.42 -20.73 10.52
C ALA A 143 3.44 -21.71 11.09
N ASN A 144 4.33 -21.26 11.96
CA ASN A 144 5.28 -22.13 12.66
C ASN A 144 4.58 -23.08 13.64
N GLU A 145 3.39 -22.71 14.11
CA GLU A 145 2.52 -23.54 14.97
C GLU A 145 1.49 -24.38 14.18
N GLY A 146 1.60 -24.42 12.85
CA GLY A 146 0.81 -25.32 12.00
C GLY A 146 -0.47 -24.74 11.40
N ILE A 147 -0.74 -23.45 11.58
CA ILE A 147 -1.87 -22.78 10.89
C ILE A 147 -1.40 -22.34 9.48
N ASN A 148 -2.14 -22.70 8.43
CA ASN A 148 -1.80 -22.21 7.10
C ASN A 148 -2.08 -20.71 7.00
N VAL A 149 -1.12 -19.92 6.50
CA VAL A 149 -1.28 -18.47 6.42
C VAL A 149 -0.92 -17.92 5.04
N VAL A 150 -1.70 -16.93 4.61
CA VAL A 150 -1.39 -16.12 3.43
C VAL A 150 -1.59 -14.64 3.77
N GLY A 151 -0.55 -13.83 3.58
CA GLY A 151 -0.56 -12.38 3.71
C GLY A 151 -1.09 -11.69 2.45
N VAL A 152 -1.83 -10.60 2.64
CA VAL A 152 -2.30 -9.71 1.56
C VAL A 152 -1.87 -8.28 1.88
N PRO A 153 -1.15 -7.56 0.99
CA PRO A 153 -0.55 -6.27 1.28
C PRO A 153 -1.61 -5.16 1.40
N GLY A 154 -1.91 -4.76 2.62
CA GLY A 154 -2.87 -3.71 2.96
C GLY A 154 -2.20 -2.62 3.80
N THR A 155 -1.75 -1.56 3.15
CA THR A 155 -1.17 -0.34 3.73
C THR A 155 -1.17 0.76 2.68
N ILE A 156 -1.36 2.01 3.11
CA ILE A 156 -1.22 3.17 2.20
C ILE A 156 0.24 3.55 1.93
N ASP A 157 1.19 3.05 2.72
CA ASP A 157 2.58 3.55 2.76
C ASP A 157 3.44 3.06 1.58
N LEU A 158 2.99 2.00 0.86
CA LEU A 158 3.72 1.33 -0.23
C LEU A 158 5.10 0.79 0.20
N ASP A 159 5.31 0.56 1.48
CA ASP A 159 6.58 0.20 2.12
C ASP A 159 6.87 -1.32 2.16
N ILE A 160 5.95 -2.16 1.67
CA ILE A 160 6.15 -3.62 1.60
C ILE A 160 7.05 -3.97 0.41
N ALA A 161 8.23 -4.52 0.69
CA ALA A 161 9.30 -4.67 -0.29
C ALA A 161 8.99 -5.69 -1.41
N CYS A 162 8.27 -6.76 -1.13
CA CYS A 162 7.98 -7.81 -2.10
C CYS A 162 6.91 -7.43 -3.14
N THR A 163 6.34 -6.23 -3.07
CA THR A 163 5.25 -5.81 -3.95
C THR A 163 5.42 -4.38 -4.48
N GLU A 164 5.04 -4.16 -5.73
CA GLU A 164 4.97 -2.85 -6.36
C GLU A 164 3.65 -2.12 -6.04
N TYR A 165 2.70 -2.79 -5.38
CA TYR A 165 1.41 -2.21 -5.06
C TYR A 165 0.88 -2.72 -3.72
N THR A 166 0.41 -1.79 -2.88
CA THR A 166 -0.30 -2.09 -1.63
C THR A 166 -1.71 -1.52 -1.66
N ILE A 167 -2.67 -2.27 -1.11
CA ILE A 167 -4.08 -1.88 -1.05
C ILE A 167 -4.21 -0.61 -0.21
N GLY A 168 -4.78 0.44 -0.82
CA GLY A 168 -5.03 1.74 -0.20
C GLY A 168 -4.09 2.85 -0.65
N PHE A 169 -2.95 2.53 -1.28
CA PHE A 169 -1.99 3.51 -1.74
C PHE A 169 -2.58 4.46 -2.79
N ASP A 170 -3.20 3.93 -3.83
CA ASP A 170 -3.80 4.75 -4.91
C ASP A 170 -4.88 5.71 -4.38
N THR A 171 -5.72 5.25 -3.47
CA THR A 171 -6.74 6.09 -2.84
C THR A 171 -6.11 7.17 -1.96
N ALA A 172 -5.08 6.83 -1.17
CA ALA A 172 -4.39 7.80 -0.30
C ALA A 172 -3.71 8.90 -1.11
N VAL A 173 -3.06 8.55 -2.23
CA VAL A 173 -2.45 9.53 -3.16
C VAL A 173 -3.52 10.42 -3.78
N ASN A 174 -4.63 9.86 -4.29
CA ASN A 174 -5.70 10.67 -4.89
C ASN A 174 -6.35 11.62 -3.86
N THR A 175 -6.53 11.18 -2.61
CA THR A 175 -7.04 12.03 -1.53
C THR A 175 -6.07 13.18 -1.23
N ALA A 176 -4.77 12.90 -1.17
CA ALA A 176 -3.76 13.92 -0.94
C ALA A 176 -3.66 14.89 -2.13
N MET A 177 -3.67 14.38 -3.35
CA MET A 177 -3.65 15.17 -4.59
C MET A 177 -4.81 16.18 -4.62
N GLU A 178 -6.04 15.72 -4.36
CA GLU A 178 -7.21 16.61 -4.30
C GLU A 178 -7.08 17.68 -3.22
N ALA A 179 -6.51 17.35 -2.06
CA ALA A 179 -6.29 18.30 -0.98
C ALA A 179 -5.22 19.34 -1.34
N ILE A 180 -4.13 18.91 -2.00
CA ILE A 180 -3.04 19.79 -2.45
C ILE A 180 -3.57 20.78 -3.49
N ASP A 181 -4.38 20.35 -4.45
CA ASP A 181 -5.00 21.23 -5.47
C ASP A 181 -5.82 22.33 -4.79
N LYS A 182 -6.66 21.98 -3.80
CA LYS A 182 -7.46 22.97 -3.04
C LYS A 182 -6.60 23.95 -2.24
N VAL A 183 -5.49 23.47 -1.66
CA VAL A 183 -4.53 24.32 -0.95
C VAL A 183 -3.78 25.23 -1.92
N ARG A 184 -3.44 24.74 -3.13
CA ARG A 184 -2.79 25.53 -4.16
C ARG A 184 -3.66 26.73 -4.60
N ASP A 185 -4.96 26.51 -4.81
CA ASP A 185 -5.88 27.59 -5.19
C ASP A 185 -5.83 28.75 -4.22
N THR A 186 -5.91 28.46 -2.93
CA THR A 186 -5.84 29.51 -1.90
C THR A 186 -4.44 30.09 -1.74
N SER A 187 -3.38 29.28 -1.89
CA SER A 187 -1.98 29.73 -1.82
C SER A 187 -1.66 30.71 -2.95
N SER A 188 -2.12 30.40 -4.16
CA SER A 188 -2.00 31.29 -5.31
C SER A 188 -2.76 32.61 -5.12
N SER A 189 -3.99 32.55 -4.59
CA SER A 189 -4.81 33.74 -4.39
C SER A 189 -4.27 34.69 -3.31
N HIS A 190 -3.50 34.17 -2.34
CA HIS A 190 -2.95 34.93 -1.21
C HIS A 190 -1.43 35.10 -1.26
N GLU A 191 -0.78 34.66 -2.34
CA GLU A 191 0.68 34.73 -2.50
C GLU A 191 1.46 34.10 -1.33
N ARG A 192 1.06 32.88 -0.94
CA ARG A 192 1.57 32.18 0.25
C ARG A 192 2.46 30.98 -0.11
N CYS A 193 3.30 30.62 0.85
CA CYS A 193 3.94 29.30 0.88
C CYS A 193 3.06 28.34 1.68
N SER A 194 2.80 27.15 1.16
CA SER A 194 2.06 26.10 1.86
C SER A 194 2.87 24.82 1.93
N ILE A 195 3.02 24.30 3.14
CA ILE A 195 3.62 23.00 3.43
C ILE A 195 2.49 22.00 3.66
N ILE A 196 2.36 21.01 2.80
CA ILE A 196 1.35 19.96 2.93
C ILE A 196 2.04 18.69 3.42
N GLU A 197 1.78 18.29 4.67
CA GLU A 197 2.30 17.05 5.23
C GLU A 197 1.39 15.90 4.87
N VAL A 198 1.97 14.88 4.23
CA VAL A 198 1.30 13.65 3.81
C VAL A 198 1.80 12.47 4.61
N MET A 199 0.95 11.46 4.80
CA MET A 199 1.31 10.20 5.44
C MET A 199 2.30 9.40 4.58
N GLY A 200 2.76 8.27 5.08
CA GLY A 200 3.73 7.37 4.46
C GLY A 200 4.69 6.77 5.47
N ARG A 201 4.54 7.15 6.74
CA ARG A 201 5.39 6.69 7.85
C ARG A 201 6.86 7.03 7.60
N ASN A 202 7.71 6.03 7.35
CA ASN A 202 9.14 6.23 7.05
C ASN A 202 9.44 6.18 5.55
N ALA A 203 8.40 6.13 4.69
CA ALA A 203 8.52 6.04 3.25
C ALA A 203 7.94 7.28 2.56
N GLY A 204 8.66 7.82 1.61
CA GLY A 204 8.30 9.04 0.87
C GLY A 204 7.46 8.81 -0.39
N TYR A 205 6.94 7.60 -0.64
CA TYR A 205 6.22 7.30 -1.89
C TYR A 205 5.00 8.19 -2.13
N ILE A 206 4.17 8.42 -1.10
CA ILE A 206 2.99 9.29 -1.22
C ILE A 206 3.45 10.73 -1.53
N ALA A 207 4.44 11.25 -0.81
CA ALA A 207 4.95 12.59 -1.02
C ALA A 207 5.52 12.77 -2.43
N LEU A 208 6.31 11.80 -2.91
CA LEU A 208 6.89 11.81 -4.26
C LEU A 208 5.83 11.80 -5.35
N TRP A 209 4.84 10.90 -5.24
CA TRP A 209 3.76 10.81 -6.22
C TRP A 209 2.90 12.06 -6.23
N CYS A 210 2.54 12.60 -5.07
CA CYS A 210 1.80 13.85 -4.96
C CYS A 210 2.62 15.04 -5.50
N GLY A 211 3.92 15.08 -5.20
CA GLY A 211 4.81 16.12 -5.69
C GLY A 211 4.86 16.18 -7.21
N ILE A 212 5.03 15.04 -7.87
CA ILE A 212 5.03 14.93 -9.33
C ILE A 212 3.64 15.26 -9.89
N ALA A 213 2.57 14.66 -9.33
CA ALA A 213 1.21 14.80 -9.85
C ALA A 213 0.66 16.22 -9.74
N ASN A 214 0.97 16.94 -8.67
CA ASN A 214 0.53 18.32 -8.45
C ASN A 214 1.57 19.37 -8.90
N GLY A 215 2.78 18.98 -9.34
CA GLY A 215 3.83 19.94 -9.70
C GLY A 215 4.24 20.80 -8.50
N ALA A 216 4.54 20.17 -7.36
CA ALA A 216 5.02 20.89 -6.19
C ALA A 216 6.43 21.47 -6.45
N GLU A 217 6.69 22.63 -5.89
CA GLU A 217 7.99 23.29 -6.04
C GLU A 217 9.09 22.56 -5.28
N ASP A 218 8.76 21.97 -4.12
CA ASP A 218 9.68 21.13 -3.36
C ASP A 218 8.97 19.91 -2.79
N VAL A 219 9.71 18.79 -2.72
CA VAL A 219 9.23 17.52 -2.13
C VAL A 219 10.29 17.03 -1.14
N LEU A 220 9.87 16.89 0.11
CA LEU A 220 10.74 16.45 1.20
C LEU A 220 10.50 14.99 1.51
N LEU A 221 11.53 14.17 1.34
CA LEU A 221 11.48 12.72 1.46
C LEU A 221 12.38 12.25 2.60
N PRO A 222 11.93 11.29 3.44
CA PRO A 222 12.75 10.76 4.53
C PRO A 222 13.96 9.96 4.03
N GLU A 223 13.95 9.47 2.79
CA GLU A 223 15.05 8.76 2.15
C GLU A 223 16.20 9.70 1.73
N LYS A 224 15.95 11.00 1.64
CA LYS A 224 16.97 12.00 1.39
C LYS A 224 17.52 12.53 2.71
N TYR A 225 18.62 11.96 3.18
CA TYR A 225 19.27 12.34 4.45
C TYR A 225 20.01 13.70 4.39
N ASP A 226 20.14 14.29 3.21
CA ASP A 226 20.83 15.56 2.95
C ASP A 226 19.86 16.76 2.87
N PHE A 227 18.71 16.68 3.54
CA PHE A 227 17.77 17.79 3.59
C PHE A 227 18.44 19.03 4.19
N ASP A 228 18.55 20.08 3.36
CA ASP A 228 19.10 21.38 3.73
C ASP A 228 17.96 22.42 3.71
N GLU A 229 17.52 22.83 4.89
CA GLU A 229 16.45 23.82 5.03
C GLU A 229 16.91 25.20 4.51
N GLN A 230 18.20 25.54 4.61
CA GLN A 230 18.69 26.80 4.08
C GLN A 230 18.57 26.85 2.55
N LYS A 231 18.92 25.75 1.87
CA LYS A 231 18.77 25.63 0.42
C LYS A 231 17.30 25.75 -0.01
N LEU A 232 16.36 25.17 0.77
CA LEU A 232 14.92 25.33 0.53
C LEU A 232 14.51 26.80 0.64
N ILE A 233 14.96 27.51 1.69
CA ILE A 233 14.70 28.95 1.88
C ILE A 233 15.26 29.77 0.73
N ASP A 234 16.49 29.50 0.31
CA ASP A 234 17.14 30.19 -0.81
C ASP A 234 16.36 29.99 -2.11
N ASN A 235 15.90 28.78 -2.38
CA ASN A 235 15.04 28.46 -3.54
C ASN A 235 13.74 29.27 -3.53
N ILE A 236 13.06 29.39 -2.37
CA ILE A 236 11.84 30.18 -2.23
C ILE A 236 12.11 31.66 -2.54
N ILE A 237 13.20 32.20 -2.00
CA ILE A 237 13.62 33.61 -2.22
C ILE A 237 13.90 33.85 -3.71
N ASP A 238 14.64 32.95 -4.36
CA ASP A 238 15.01 33.08 -5.77
C ASP A 238 13.78 32.95 -6.68
N ASN A 239 12.88 32.00 -6.41
CA ASN A 239 11.63 31.87 -7.15
C ASN A 239 10.77 33.12 -7.02
N ARG A 240 10.70 33.73 -5.84
CA ARG A 240 9.98 34.99 -5.61
C ARG A 240 10.59 36.16 -6.40
N ARG A 241 11.92 36.28 -6.41
CA ARG A 241 12.63 37.29 -7.24
C ARG A 241 12.34 37.17 -8.71
N ARG A 242 12.07 35.96 -9.22
CA ARG A 242 11.71 35.67 -10.59
C ARG A 242 10.20 35.82 -10.87
N GLY A 243 9.44 36.34 -9.91
CA GLY A 243 8.02 36.65 -10.08
C GLY A 243 7.06 35.53 -9.67
N LYS A 244 7.54 34.43 -9.06
CA LYS A 244 6.67 33.40 -8.53
C LYS A 244 5.99 33.86 -7.25
N THR A 245 4.66 33.86 -7.21
CA THR A 245 3.88 34.45 -6.15
C THR A 245 3.54 33.48 -5.03
N HIS A 246 3.48 32.17 -5.30
CA HIS A 246 3.15 31.15 -4.31
C HIS A 246 4.15 29.97 -4.36
N HIS A 247 4.19 29.16 -3.32
CA HIS A 247 5.09 28.02 -3.22
C HIS A 247 4.40 26.84 -2.51
N ILE A 248 4.45 25.66 -3.10
CA ILE A 248 3.88 24.42 -2.53
C ILE A 248 5.00 23.47 -2.19
N ILE A 249 5.06 23.05 -0.94
CA ILE A 249 6.01 22.06 -0.43
C ILE A 249 5.20 20.83 -0.02
N VAL A 250 5.49 19.68 -0.60
CA VAL A 250 4.92 18.41 -0.13
C VAL A 250 5.93 17.75 0.80
N ASN A 251 5.55 17.59 2.07
CA ASN A 251 6.40 17.05 3.12
C ASN A 251 5.92 15.66 3.55
N ALA A 252 6.78 14.64 3.46
CA ALA A 252 6.48 13.33 4.04
C ALA A 252 6.49 13.41 5.58
N GLU A 253 5.53 12.76 6.25
CA GLU A 253 5.47 12.73 7.74
C GLU A 253 6.75 12.16 8.38
N GLY A 254 7.50 11.32 7.65
CA GLY A 254 8.79 10.80 8.11
C GLY A 254 9.89 11.85 8.25
N VAL A 255 9.81 12.96 7.51
CA VAL A 255 10.63 14.17 7.71
C VAL A 255 10.09 14.98 8.88
N GLY A 256 8.78 15.13 8.96
CA GLY A 256 8.08 15.81 10.04
C GLY A 256 8.31 17.32 10.11
N HIS A 257 8.10 17.87 11.29
CA HIS A 257 8.41 19.27 11.64
C HIS A 257 7.69 20.36 10.82
N SER A 258 6.67 20.05 10.02
CA SER A 258 6.00 20.97 9.08
C SER A 258 5.57 22.29 9.72
N ALA A 259 4.96 22.27 10.92
CA ALA A 259 4.50 23.47 11.59
C ALA A 259 5.66 24.37 12.09
N SER A 260 6.80 23.81 12.51
CA SER A 260 7.96 24.61 12.92
C SER A 260 8.76 25.08 11.71
N MET A 261 8.85 24.28 10.65
CA MET A 261 9.43 24.64 9.37
C MET A 261 8.68 25.84 8.75
N ALA A 262 7.35 25.81 8.76
CA ALA A 262 6.55 26.94 8.27
C ALA A 262 6.92 28.27 8.94
N ARG A 263 7.06 28.26 10.27
CA ARG A 263 7.46 29.49 11.01
C ARG A 263 8.87 29.97 10.65
N ARG A 264 9.83 29.05 10.43
CA ARG A 264 11.20 29.43 10.07
C ARG A 264 11.27 29.97 8.63
N ILE A 265 10.57 29.35 7.69
CA ILE A 265 10.47 29.84 6.32
C ILE A 265 9.82 31.23 6.28
N GLU A 266 8.70 31.43 6.99
CA GLU A 266 8.04 32.75 7.07
C GLU A 266 8.99 33.82 7.63
N ALA A 267 9.71 33.52 8.72
CA ALA A 267 10.66 34.43 9.32
C ALA A 267 11.84 34.80 8.40
N ALA A 268 12.34 33.84 7.61
CA ALA A 268 13.48 34.02 6.71
C ALA A 268 13.12 34.71 5.38
N THR A 269 11.92 34.41 4.84
CA THR A 269 11.51 34.86 3.49
C THR A 269 10.57 36.03 3.50
N GLY A 270 9.92 36.32 4.63
CA GLY A 270 8.79 37.27 4.74
C GLY A 270 7.53 36.84 3.98
N MET A 271 7.50 35.60 3.44
CA MET A 271 6.31 35.03 2.79
C MET A 271 5.44 34.34 3.83
N GLU A 272 4.17 34.71 3.94
CA GLU A 272 3.22 34.01 4.84
C GLU A 272 3.24 32.52 4.54
N THR A 273 3.59 31.70 5.53
CA THR A 273 3.78 30.25 5.35
C THR A 273 2.87 29.48 6.30
N ARG A 274 2.13 28.51 5.77
CA ARG A 274 1.19 27.68 6.53
C ARG A 274 1.46 26.20 6.31
N ALA A 275 1.34 25.43 7.39
CA ALA A 275 1.39 23.98 7.33
C ALA A 275 -0.01 23.38 7.40
N THR A 276 -0.30 22.46 6.50
CA THR A 276 -1.53 21.64 6.45
C THR A 276 -1.15 20.18 6.60
N ILE A 277 -1.55 19.55 7.69
CA ILE A 277 -1.28 18.14 7.98
C ILE A 277 -2.50 17.33 7.59
N LEU A 278 -2.43 16.52 6.54
CA LEU A 278 -3.57 15.74 6.04
C LEU A 278 -3.93 14.58 6.98
N GLY A 279 -2.93 13.88 7.50
CA GLY A 279 -3.12 12.81 8.49
C GLY A 279 -4.13 11.76 8.05
N TYR A 280 -5.01 11.37 8.94
CA TYR A 280 -5.95 10.26 8.75
C TYR A 280 -6.98 10.42 7.63
N MET A 281 -7.15 11.60 7.04
CA MET A 281 -7.98 11.77 5.84
C MET A 281 -7.53 10.84 4.71
N GLN A 282 -6.22 10.56 4.61
CA GLN A 282 -5.65 9.69 3.60
C GLN A 282 -5.95 8.18 3.82
N ARG A 283 -6.40 7.78 5.01
CA ARG A 283 -6.82 6.40 5.31
C ARG A 283 -8.30 6.14 5.06
N GLY A 284 -9.09 7.20 4.93
CA GLY A 284 -10.53 7.13 4.77
C GLY A 284 -10.98 7.24 3.31
N GLY A 285 -12.29 7.28 3.16
CA GLY A 285 -12.93 7.48 1.87
C GLY A 285 -13.19 6.20 1.08
N SER A 286 -13.94 6.38 0.00
CA SER A 286 -14.29 5.29 -0.91
C SER A 286 -13.08 4.89 -1.75
N PRO A 287 -12.69 3.60 -1.77
CA PRO A 287 -11.51 3.18 -2.51
C PRO A 287 -11.66 3.41 -4.02
N THR A 288 -10.57 3.78 -4.67
CA THR A 288 -10.50 3.93 -6.13
C THR A 288 -10.81 2.62 -6.84
N CYS A 289 -11.07 2.69 -8.16
CA CYS A 289 -11.24 1.51 -8.98
C CYS A 289 -10.04 0.56 -8.88
N LYS A 290 -8.82 1.11 -8.91
CA LYS A 290 -7.59 0.33 -8.85
C LYS A 290 -7.46 -0.42 -7.52
N ASP A 291 -7.68 0.26 -6.39
CA ASP A 291 -7.66 -0.38 -5.07
C ASP A 291 -8.71 -1.49 -4.96
N ARG A 292 -9.93 -1.29 -5.46
CA ARG A 292 -10.99 -2.33 -5.42
C ARG A 292 -10.62 -3.55 -6.26
N VAL A 293 -10.10 -3.36 -7.47
CA VAL A 293 -9.75 -4.45 -8.38
C VAL A 293 -8.55 -5.22 -7.85
N TYR A 294 -7.48 -4.53 -7.43
CA TYR A 294 -6.27 -5.18 -6.94
C TYR A 294 -6.55 -5.91 -5.62
N ALA A 295 -7.26 -5.29 -4.69
CA ALA A 295 -7.65 -5.91 -3.44
C ALA A 295 -8.51 -7.16 -3.66
N SER A 296 -9.46 -7.11 -4.59
CA SER A 296 -10.30 -8.27 -4.93
C SER A 296 -9.48 -9.39 -5.55
N THR A 297 -8.58 -9.08 -6.47
CA THR A 297 -7.70 -10.08 -7.11
C THR A 297 -6.75 -10.73 -6.11
N MET A 298 -6.11 -9.93 -5.25
CA MET A 298 -5.22 -10.42 -4.20
C MET A 298 -5.95 -11.28 -3.18
N GLY A 299 -7.17 -10.89 -2.79
CA GLY A 299 -8.00 -11.69 -1.90
C GLY A 299 -8.40 -13.04 -2.48
N CYS A 300 -8.75 -13.11 -3.78
CA CYS A 300 -9.01 -14.37 -4.48
C CYS A 300 -7.76 -15.24 -4.55
N LEU A 301 -6.62 -14.68 -4.95
CA LEU A 301 -5.35 -15.41 -5.03
C LEU A 301 -4.95 -16.00 -3.66
N ALA A 302 -5.15 -15.25 -2.57
CA ALA A 302 -4.86 -15.76 -1.23
C ALA A 302 -5.70 -17.02 -0.88
N VAL A 303 -6.97 -17.04 -1.28
CA VAL A 303 -7.85 -18.22 -1.11
C VAL A 303 -7.40 -19.38 -2.01
N ASP A 304 -7.00 -19.11 -3.25
CA ASP A 304 -6.50 -20.15 -4.17
C ASP A 304 -5.24 -20.81 -3.62
N LEU A 305 -4.29 -20.03 -3.10
CA LEU A 305 -3.08 -20.54 -2.45
C LEU A 305 -3.40 -21.46 -1.28
N LEU A 306 -4.35 -21.05 -0.39
CA LEU A 306 -4.80 -21.91 0.70
C LEU A 306 -5.49 -23.19 0.18
N ALA A 307 -6.33 -23.09 -0.86
CA ALA A 307 -7.00 -24.23 -1.47
C ALA A 307 -6.01 -25.24 -2.08
N GLU A 308 -4.85 -24.76 -2.56
CA GLU A 308 -3.75 -25.57 -3.07
C GLU A 308 -2.83 -26.12 -1.96
N GLY A 309 -3.16 -25.89 -0.69
CA GLY A 309 -2.35 -26.33 0.45
C GLY A 309 -1.07 -25.51 0.67
N LYS A 310 -0.91 -24.38 -0.04
CA LYS A 310 0.23 -23.47 0.15
C LYS A 310 0.08 -22.66 1.42
N THR A 311 1.13 -22.55 2.17
CA THR A 311 1.22 -21.78 3.42
C THR A 311 2.47 -20.92 3.46
N LYS A 312 2.57 -20.02 4.44
CA LYS A 312 3.70 -19.08 4.59
C LYS A 312 3.92 -18.24 3.33
N ARG A 313 2.83 -17.78 2.70
CA ARG A 313 2.92 -16.99 1.47
C ARG A 313 2.45 -15.56 1.71
N VAL A 314 2.98 -14.64 0.92
CA VAL A 314 2.51 -13.25 0.81
C VAL A 314 2.14 -13.01 -0.65
N VAL A 315 0.90 -12.57 -0.88
CA VAL A 315 0.45 -12.16 -2.21
C VAL A 315 1.13 -10.86 -2.60
N SER A 316 1.49 -10.72 -3.84
CA SER A 316 2.24 -9.60 -4.39
C SER A 316 1.72 -9.22 -5.78
N TYR A 317 1.95 -7.99 -6.16
CA TYR A 317 1.89 -7.54 -7.55
C TYR A 317 3.28 -7.06 -7.96
N ALA A 318 3.89 -7.70 -8.94
CA ALA A 318 5.22 -7.35 -9.42
C ALA A 318 5.38 -7.71 -10.90
N ASN A 319 6.04 -6.82 -11.66
CA ASN A 319 6.26 -6.96 -13.11
C ASN A 319 4.96 -7.23 -13.89
N GLY A 320 3.90 -6.47 -13.57
CA GLY A 320 2.60 -6.55 -14.25
C GLY A 320 1.77 -7.79 -13.92
N LYS A 321 2.13 -8.60 -12.90
CA LYS A 321 1.46 -9.86 -12.56
C LYS A 321 1.22 -10.00 -11.07
N PHE A 322 0.09 -10.60 -10.72
CA PHE A 322 -0.15 -11.10 -9.38
C PHE A 322 0.60 -12.42 -9.17
N ARG A 323 1.32 -12.52 -8.06
CA ARG A 323 2.15 -13.67 -7.68
C ARG A 323 2.22 -13.79 -6.16
N ASP A 324 3.00 -14.73 -5.67
CA ASP A 324 3.23 -14.92 -4.25
C ASP A 324 4.72 -15.18 -3.97
N TYR A 325 5.14 -14.81 -2.77
CA TYR A 325 6.47 -15.05 -2.24
C TYR A 325 6.37 -15.82 -0.92
N ASP A 326 7.44 -16.52 -0.56
CA ASP A 326 7.58 -17.01 0.81
C ASP A 326 7.59 -15.83 1.80
N ILE A 327 6.95 -16.01 2.95
CA ILE A 327 6.79 -14.92 3.92
C ILE A 327 8.12 -14.44 4.49
N ASN A 328 9.10 -15.36 4.68
CA ASN A 328 10.42 -14.99 5.19
C ASN A 328 11.24 -14.27 4.10
N GLU A 329 11.15 -14.75 2.85
CA GLU A 329 11.75 -14.06 1.71
C GLU A 329 11.16 -12.64 1.58
N ALA A 330 9.83 -12.51 1.63
CA ALA A 330 9.15 -11.22 1.55
C ALA A 330 9.58 -10.24 2.65
N LEU A 331 9.71 -10.73 3.89
CA LEU A 331 10.14 -9.93 5.04
C LEU A 331 11.64 -9.59 5.04
N ALA A 332 12.46 -10.32 4.29
CA ALA A 332 13.90 -10.08 4.15
C ALA A 332 14.24 -9.13 2.98
N MET A 333 13.30 -8.89 2.06
CA MET A 333 13.50 -7.96 0.95
C MET A 333 13.61 -6.52 1.46
N THR A 334 14.34 -5.71 0.71
CA THR A 334 14.42 -4.26 0.87
C THR A 334 13.82 -3.56 -0.34
N LYS A 335 13.29 -2.37 -0.15
CA LYS A 335 12.69 -1.55 -1.20
C LYS A 335 13.21 -0.14 -1.08
N GLU A 336 13.65 0.39 -2.18
CA GLU A 336 14.12 1.77 -2.30
C GLU A 336 13.24 2.52 -3.29
N ILE A 337 13.12 3.82 -3.12
CA ILE A 337 12.46 4.68 -4.11
C ILE A 337 13.34 4.69 -5.36
N ASP A 338 12.69 4.59 -6.53
CA ASP A 338 13.39 4.68 -7.81
C ASP A 338 14.10 6.05 -7.94
N PRO A 339 15.44 6.06 -8.04
CA PRO A 339 16.22 7.29 -8.19
C PRO A 339 15.77 8.14 -9.38
N TYR A 340 15.32 7.50 -10.46
CA TYR A 340 14.81 8.19 -11.65
C TYR A 340 13.53 8.98 -11.37
N GLN A 341 12.62 8.45 -10.54
CA GLN A 341 11.43 9.22 -10.12
C GLN A 341 11.81 10.44 -9.27
N ILE A 342 12.84 10.33 -8.43
CA ILE A 342 13.36 11.46 -7.66
C ILE A 342 13.98 12.52 -8.60
N GLU A 343 14.71 12.09 -9.62
CA GLU A 343 15.29 12.97 -10.64
C GLU A 343 14.18 13.69 -11.44
N ILE A 344 13.17 12.95 -11.90
CA ILE A 344 11.99 13.54 -12.57
C ILE A 344 11.34 14.61 -11.68
N CYS A 345 11.07 14.27 -10.41
CA CYS A 345 10.47 15.21 -9.47
C CYS A 345 11.29 16.50 -9.36
N SER A 346 12.60 16.37 -9.23
CA SER A 346 13.52 17.52 -9.14
C SER A 346 13.58 18.33 -10.44
N SER A 347 13.55 17.67 -11.58
CA SER A 347 13.58 18.32 -12.90
C SER A 347 12.31 19.11 -13.20
N LEU A 348 11.16 18.62 -12.73
CA LEU A 348 9.86 19.27 -12.93
C LEU A 348 9.61 20.42 -11.94
N SER A 349 10.36 20.49 -10.83
CA SER A 349 10.09 21.44 -9.75
C SER A 349 10.65 22.86 -10.01
N HIS A 350 11.95 23.04 -10.16
CA HIS A 350 12.49 24.42 -10.25
C HIS A 350 13.80 24.60 -11.05
N ASN A 351 14.41 23.55 -11.55
CA ASN A 351 15.69 23.67 -12.26
C ASN A 351 15.55 24.24 -13.70
N TYR A 352 14.35 24.30 -14.24
CA TYR A 352 14.11 24.77 -15.59
C TYR A 352 14.56 26.24 -15.79
N TYR A 353 14.32 27.11 -14.80
CA TYR A 353 14.68 28.52 -14.88
C TYR A 353 16.20 28.80 -14.78
N LYS A 354 16.99 27.87 -14.20
CA LYS A 354 18.45 28.03 -14.15
C LYS A 354 19.15 27.76 -15.49
N THR A 355 18.54 26.90 -16.31
CA THR A 355 19.10 26.56 -17.63
C THR A 355 18.79 27.61 -18.68
N GLU A 356 17.66 28.33 -18.60
CA GLU A 356 17.34 29.43 -19.54
C GLU A 356 18.22 30.67 -19.29
N GLU A 357 18.49 31.06 -18.01
CA GLU A 357 19.40 32.15 -17.71
C GLU A 357 20.85 31.83 -18.13
N ALA A 358 21.31 30.61 -17.89
CA ALA A 358 22.65 30.19 -18.33
C ALA A 358 22.79 30.14 -19.87
N ALA A 359 21.68 29.92 -20.58
CA ALA A 359 21.65 29.97 -22.03
C ALA A 359 21.58 31.42 -22.55
N LEU A 360 20.86 32.32 -21.87
CA LEU A 360 20.80 33.75 -22.23
C LEU A 360 22.13 34.48 -21.94
N ASP A 361 22.77 34.18 -20.81
CA ASP A 361 24.08 34.73 -20.48
C ASP A 361 25.18 34.22 -21.44
N ALA A 362 25.03 33.02 -22.01
CA ALA A 362 25.98 32.50 -23.00
C ALA A 362 25.78 33.12 -24.41
N ASP A 363 24.60 33.62 -24.73
CA ASP A 363 24.28 34.30 -25.99
C ASP A 363 24.64 35.80 -25.94
N GLU A 364 24.83 36.42 -24.74
CA GLU A 364 25.33 37.80 -24.60
C GLU A 364 26.88 37.90 -24.62
N GLU A 365 27.62 36.80 -24.49
CA GLU A 365 29.07 36.76 -24.61
C GLU A 365 29.60 36.38 -26.00
N LEU A 366 28.76 36.21 -27.01
CA LEU A 366 29.08 35.98 -28.43
C LEU A 366 28.74 37.20 -29.30
#